data_212c371a62159698b105af995829b1a9
#
_entry.id   212c371a62159698b105af995829b1a9
#
_cell.length_a   1.000
_cell.length_b   1.000
_cell.length_c   1.000
_cell.angle_alpha   90.00
_cell.angle_beta   90.00
_cell.angle_gamma   90.00
#
_symmetry.space_group_name_H-M   'P 1'
#
loop_
_entity.id
_entity.type
_entity.pdbx_description
1 polymer ?
#
loop_
_entity_poly.entity_id
_entity_poly.type
_entity_poly.pdbx_seq_one_letter_code
_entity_poly.pdbx_strand_id
1 'polypeptide(L)'
;MCIRDSNAARLLTLDAAHKMDTVGNKVAASEIAQIKVMVPNIVLDIIDRAIQIHGGEGVSQLTPLASMFAHMRTLRLADGPDEVHRRAVARHELGKYIIK
;
A
#
# COMPACT_ATOMS: atom_id res chain seq x y z
N MET A 1 -16.22 6.20 3.47
CA MET A 1 -14.99 5.48 3.96
C MET A 1 -14.10 5.07 2.80
N CYS A 2 -14.59 4.22 1.86
CA CYS A 2 -13.76 3.76 0.74
C CYS A 2 -13.27 4.88 -0.18
N ILE A 3 -14.08 5.91 -0.43
CA ILE A 3 -13.67 7.06 -1.24
C ILE A 3 -12.50 7.79 -0.59
N ARG A 4 -12.59 8.03 0.71
CA ARG A 4 -11.50 8.68 1.46
C ARG A 4 -10.22 7.83 1.42
N ASP A 5 -10.36 6.54 1.67
CA ASP A 5 -9.22 5.61 1.71
C ASP A 5 -8.57 5.48 0.33
N SER A 6 -9.38 5.38 -0.74
CA SER A 6 -8.87 5.37 -2.12
C SER A 6 -8.12 6.65 -2.45
N ASN A 7 -8.66 7.80 -2.08
CA ASN A 7 -8.00 9.09 -2.32
C ASN A 7 -6.70 9.21 -1.54
N ALA A 8 -6.67 8.76 -0.29
CA ALA A 8 -5.46 8.78 0.53
C ALA A 8 -4.35 7.92 -0.10
N ALA A 9 -4.68 6.70 -0.52
CA ALA A 9 -3.74 5.81 -1.19
C ALA A 9 -3.23 6.43 -2.50
N ARG A 10 -4.12 7.00 -3.29
CA ARG A 10 -3.77 7.65 -4.55
C ARG A 10 -2.84 8.83 -4.36
N LEU A 11 -3.14 9.72 -3.41
CA LEU A 11 -2.31 10.89 -3.14
C LEU A 11 -0.93 10.51 -2.63
N LEU A 12 -0.85 9.50 -1.76
CA LEU A 12 0.43 9.01 -1.26
C LEU A 12 1.28 8.42 -2.39
N THR A 13 0.65 7.67 -3.30
CA THR A 13 1.32 7.10 -4.47
C THR A 13 1.82 8.20 -5.41
N LEU A 14 1.01 9.22 -5.67
CA LEU A 14 1.38 10.35 -6.52
C LEU A 14 2.53 11.14 -5.91
N ASP A 15 2.54 11.34 -4.60
CA ASP A 15 3.63 12.00 -3.90
C ASP A 15 4.95 11.23 -4.07
N ALA A 16 4.92 9.92 -3.89
CA ALA A 16 6.10 9.08 -4.11
C ALA A 16 6.59 9.15 -5.56
N ALA A 17 5.67 9.09 -6.52
CA ALA A 17 6.01 9.18 -7.94
C ALA A 17 6.64 10.53 -8.28
N HIS A 18 6.08 11.61 -7.78
CA HIS A 18 6.62 12.96 -7.98
C HIS A 18 8.03 13.09 -7.41
N LYS A 19 8.26 12.56 -6.22
CA LYS A 19 9.59 12.59 -5.59
C LYS A 19 10.59 11.72 -6.36
N MET A 20 10.17 10.58 -6.87
CA MET A 20 11.03 9.76 -7.73
C MET A 20 11.46 10.52 -8.99
N ASP A 21 10.56 11.30 -9.58
CA ASP A 21 10.86 12.08 -10.79
C ASP A 21 11.73 13.30 -10.53
N THR A 22 11.61 13.91 -9.35
CA THR A 22 12.29 15.19 -9.05
C THR A 22 13.59 15.03 -8.29
N VAL A 23 13.66 14.11 -7.32
CA VAL A 23 14.83 13.94 -6.43
C VAL A 23 15.47 12.56 -6.51
N GLY A 24 14.89 11.65 -7.28
CA GLY A 24 15.40 10.30 -7.51
C GLY A 24 14.97 9.29 -6.47
N ASN A 25 15.17 8.02 -6.82
CA ASN A 25 14.66 6.89 -6.03
C ASN A 25 15.30 6.78 -4.64
N LYS A 26 16.57 7.13 -4.51
CA LYS A 26 17.27 7.02 -3.22
C LYS A 26 16.71 7.99 -2.18
N VAL A 27 16.43 9.23 -2.60
CA VAL A 27 15.88 10.26 -1.71
C VAL A 27 14.41 9.95 -1.41
N ALA A 28 13.67 9.37 -2.38
CA ALA A 28 12.27 9.00 -2.22
C ALA A 28 12.08 7.62 -1.55
N ALA A 29 13.13 6.98 -1.06
CA ALA A 29 13.06 5.61 -0.53
C ALA A 29 12.03 5.45 0.59
N SER A 30 11.90 6.46 1.47
CA SER A 30 10.91 6.43 2.56
C SER A 30 9.49 6.45 2.02
N GLU A 31 9.20 7.32 1.05
CA GLU A 31 7.87 7.43 0.43
C GLU A 31 7.51 6.16 -0.32
N ILE A 32 8.48 5.56 -1.01
CA ILE A 32 8.29 4.27 -1.70
C ILE A 32 7.94 3.17 -0.69
N ALA A 33 8.65 3.11 0.43
CA ALA A 33 8.36 2.14 1.50
C ALA A 33 6.97 2.38 2.12
N GLN A 34 6.59 3.65 2.30
CA GLN A 34 5.27 4.00 2.85
C GLN A 34 4.14 3.50 1.97
N ILE A 35 4.20 3.70 0.65
CA ILE A 35 3.15 3.23 -0.25
C ILE A 35 3.11 1.71 -0.30
N LYS A 36 4.24 1.04 -0.19
CA LYS A 36 4.30 -0.43 -0.19
C LYS A 36 3.63 -1.03 1.05
N VAL A 37 3.61 -0.32 2.17
CA VAL A 37 2.90 -0.73 3.38
C VAL A 37 1.43 -0.33 3.31
N MET A 38 1.14 0.93 3.02
CA MET A 38 -0.22 1.47 3.15
C MET A 38 -1.16 1.04 2.02
N VAL A 39 -0.71 1.12 0.78
CA VAL A 39 -1.60 0.93 -0.36
C VAL A 39 -2.18 -0.48 -0.42
N PRO A 40 -1.39 -1.57 -0.32
CA PRO A 40 -1.98 -2.91 -0.34
C PRO A 40 -2.95 -3.14 0.82
N ASN A 41 -2.66 -2.63 2.01
CA ASN A 41 -3.55 -2.77 3.17
C ASN A 41 -4.88 -2.04 2.95
N ILE A 42 -4.85 -0.81 2.44
CA ILE A 42 -6.06 -0.04 2.13
C ILE A 42 -6.88 -0.73 1.05
N VAL A 43 -6.25 -1.19 -0.03
CA VAL A 43 -6.94 -1.84 -1.14
C VAL A 43 -7.57 -3.16 -0.69
N LEU A 44 -6.89 -3.94 0.15
CA LEU A 44 -7.46 -5.16 0.71
C LEU A 44 -8.72 -4.89 1.53
N ASP A 45 -8.72 -3.83 2.34
CA ASP A 45 -9.91 -3.44 3.11
C ASP A 45 -11.08 -3.06 2.19
N ILE A 46 -10.80 -2.32 1.11
CA ILE A 46 -11.81 -1.93 0.13
C ILE A 46 -12.38 -3.16 -0.56
N ILE A 47 -11.52 -4.08 -1.02
CA ILE A 47 -11.95 -5.31 -1.69
C ILE A 47 -12.75 -6.19 -0.74
N ASP A 48 -12.33 -6.30 0.51
CA ASP A 48 -13.03 -7.07 1.53
C ASP A 48 -14.45 -6.55 1.75
N ARG A 49 -14.62 -5.24 1.83
CA ARG A 49 -15.95 -4.62 1.94
C ARG A 49 -16.80 -4.87 0.71
N ALA A 50 -16.19 -4.80 -0.48
CA ALA A 50 -16.89 -5.10 -1.73
C ALA A 50 -17.38 -6.54 -1.78
N ILE A 51 -16.55 -7.49 -1.33
CA ILE A 51 -16.94 -8.90 -1.20
C ILE A 51 -18.13 -9.04 -0.26
N GLN A 52 -18.09 -8.35 0.88
CA GLN A 52 -19.17 -8.41 1.86
C GLN A 52 -20.51 -7.93 1.27
N ILE A 53 -20.45 -6.85 0.51
CA ILE A 53 -21.65 -6.29 -0.16
C ILE A 53 -22.22 -7.27 -1.18
N HIS A 54 -21.37 -7.96 -1.93
CA HIS A 54 -21.80 -8.94 -2.94
C HIS A 54 -22.23 -10.28 -2.33
N GLY A 55 -21.90 -10.54 -1.06
CA GLY A 55 -22.24 -11.78 -0.41
C GLY A 55 -21.54 -12.97 -1.03
N GLY A 56 -22.24 -14.10 -1.18
CA GLY A 56 -21.65 -15.33 -1.73
C GLY A 56 -21.05 -15.17 -3.12
N GLU A 57 -21.60 -14.31 -3.95
CA GLU A 57 -21.04 -14.01 -5.27
C GLU A 57 -19.65 -13.37 -5.17
N GLY A 58 -19.41 -12.58 -4.12
CA GLY A 58 -18.14 -11.91 -3.91
C GLY A 58 -16.95 -12.85 -3.74
N VAL A 59 -17.18 -14.04 -3.17
CA VAL A 59 -16.14 -15.06 -3.00
C VAL A 59 -16.11 -16.08 -4.12
N SER A 60 -17.05 -15.97 -5.06
CA SER A 60 -17.14 -16.85 -6.23
C SER A 60 -16.33 -16.30 -7.40
N GLN A 61 -16.29 -17.08 -8.48
CA GLN A 61 -15.66 -16.66 -9.73
C GLN A 61 -16.57 -15.78 -10.61
N LEU A 62 -17.80 -15.52 -10.17
CA LEU A 62 -18.75 -14.66 -10.89
C LEU A 62 -18.35 -13.20 -10.83
N THR A 63 -17.58 -12.80 -9.84
CA THR A 63 -16.98 -11.47 -9.75
C THR A 63 -15.44 -11.60 -9.69
N PRO A 64 -14.68 -10.57 -10.08
CA PRO A 64 -13.22 -10.61 -9.98
C PRO A 64 -12.67 -10.36 -8.58
N LEU A 65 -13.54 -10.11 -7.59
CA LEU A 65 -13.12 -9.62 -6.27
C LEU A 65 -12.23 -10.60 -5.51
N ALA A 66 -12.55 -11.89 -5.51
CA ALA A 66 -11.74 -12.89 -4.81
C ALA A 66 -10.34 -13.00 -5.41
N SER A 67 -10.23 -12.98 -6.72
CA SER A 67 -8.95 -12.98 -7.44
C SER A 67 -8.15 -11.71 -7.16
N MET A 68 -8.81 -10.56 -7.17
CA MET A 68 -8.19 -9.28 -6.84
C MET A 68 -7.66 -9.27 -5.41
N PHE A 69 -8.42 -9.84 -4.48
CA PHE A 69 -8.00 -9.95 -3.08
C PHE A 69 -6.71 -10.78 -2.98
N ALA A 70 -6.68 -11.95 -3.60
CA ALA A 70 -5.51 -12.82 -3.57
C ALA A 70 -4.28 -12.13 -4.18
N HIS A 71 -4.45 -11.46 -5.31
CA HIS A 71 -3.38 -10.72 -5.99
C HIS A 71 -2.85 -9.58 -5.11
N MET A 72 -3.74 -8.79 -4.55
CA MET A 72 -3.34 -7.66 -3.70
C MET A 72 -2.69 -8.14 -2.40
N ARG A 73 -3.15 -9.28 -1.88
CA ARG A 73 -2.55 -9.87 -0.67
C ARG A 73 -1.08 -10.26 -0.90
N THR A 74 -0.74 -10.69 -2.11
CA THR A 74 0.65 -11.03 -2.43
C THR A 74 1.58 -9.81 -2.38
N LEU A 75 1.08 -8.61 -2.65
CA LEU A 75 1.88 -7.38 -2.59
C LEU A 75 2.35 -7.05 -1.17
N ARG A 76 1.71 -7.58 -0.15
CA ARG A 76 2.17 -7.42 1.23
C ARG A 76 3.36 -8.32 1.55
N LEU A 77 3.69 -9.24 0.67
CA LEU A 77 4.78 -10.21 0.83
C LEU A 77 5.87 -10.03 -0.23
N ALA A 78 5.47 -9.65 -1.45
CA ALA A 78 6.37 -9.55 -2.60
C ALA A 78 7.37 -8.42 -2.43
N ASP A 79 8.61 -8.67 -2.84
CA ASP A 79 9.73 -7.70 -2.79
C ASP A 79 9.97 -7.15 -1.39
N GLY A 80 9.65 -7.93 -0.38
CA GLY A 80 9.75 -7.61 1.02
C GLY A 80 8.39 -7.52 1.68
N PRO A 81 8.19 -8.24 2.80
CA PRO A 81 6.94 -8.16 3.55
C PRO A 81 6.76 -6.79 4.20
N ASP A 82 5.55 -6.51 4.69
CA ASP A 82 5.21 -5.25 5.36
C ASP A 82 6.23 -4.87 6.44
N GLU A 83 6.71 -5.86 7.20
CA GLU A 83 7.65 -5.64 8.30
C GLU A 83 8.98 -5.04 7.81
N VAL A 84 9.46 -5.49 6.65
CA VAL A 84 10.69 -4.97 6.04
C VAL A 84 10.51 -3.50 5.66
N HIS A 85 9.38 -3.16 5.04
CA HIS A 85 9.10 -1.79 4.62
C HIS A 85 8.77 -0.88 5.80
N ARG A 86 8.10 -1.38 6.84
CA ARG A 86 7.91 -0.65 8.10
C ARG A 86 9.23 -0.35 8.77
N ARG A 87 10.15 -1.30 8.76
CA ARG A 87 11.50 -1.09 9.26
C ARG A 87 12.22 0.02 8.48
N ALA A 88 12.09 0.02 7.15
CA ALA A 88 12.70 1.04 6.30
C ALA A 88 12.16 2.43 6.62
N VAL A 89 10.84 2.57 6.78
CA VAL A 89 10.20 3.83 7.17
C VAL A 89 10.69 4.27 8.55
N ALA A 90 10.71 3.36 9.52
CA ALA A 90 11.14 3.65 10.88
C ALA A 90 12.60 4.11 10.91
N ARG A 91 13.47 3.43 10.20
CA ARG A 91 14.89 3.81 10.14
C ARG A 91 15.10 5.19 9.54
N HIS A 92 14.37 5.49 8.49
CA HIS A 92 14.45 6.81 7.84
C HIS A 92 13.96 7.90 8.79
N GLU A 93 12.82 7.69 9.42
CA GLU A 93 12.22 8.69 10.33
C GLU A 93 13.09 8.90 11.58
N LEU A 94 13.51 7.81 12.22
CA LEU A 94 14.36 7.89 13.41
C LEU A 94 15.73 8.48 13.09
N GLY A 95 16.24 8.27 11.89
CA GLY A 95 17.51 8.83 11.45
C GLY A 95 17.58 10.35 11.51
N LYS A 96 16.42 11.02 11.44
CA LYS A 96 16.34 12.48 11.55
C LYS A 96 16.70 13.00 12.95
N TYR A 97 16.62 12.14 13.96
CA TYR A 97 16.82 12.50 15.35
C TYR A 97 18.13 11.96 15.94
N ILE A 98 18.93 11.31 15.12
CA ILE A 98 20.24 10.80 15.58
C ILE A 98 21.23 11.95 15.53
N ILE A 99 21.82 12.25 16.68
CA ILE A 99 22.91 13.23 16.81
C ILE A 99 24.21 12.51 16.43
N LYS A 100 24.85 13.00 15.39
CA LYS A 100 26.16 12.51 14.97
C LYS A 100 27.30 13.22 15.70
#